data_7c089c9d608eca01f6610b67e3228557
#
_entry.id   7c089c9d608eca01f6610b67e3228557
#
_cell.length_a   1.000
_cell.length_b   1.000
_cell.length_c   1.000
_cell.angle_alpha   90.00
_cell.angle_beta   90.00
_cell.angle_gamma   90.00
#
_symmetry.space_group_name_H-M   'P 1'
#
loop_
_entity.id
_entity.type
_entity.pdbx_description
1 polymer ?
#
loop_
_entity_poly.entity_id
_entity_poly.type
_entity_poly.pdbx_seq_one_letter_code
_entity_poly.pdbx_strand_id
1 'polypeptide(L)'
;MTAQVIEVVAALVRDDAGRVLLVRKRGTVAFMQPGGKREADEGDIAALMRELDEELGCRVLPETAQHLGEFEAPAANEPGLQVRAVVYAVEVAGAIVPSAEIDELRWVDPQMLPDLDLAPLTRDYVLPLAAAEGTDDGTF
;
A
#
# COMPACT_ATOMS: atom_id res chain seq x y z
N MET A 1 -10.88 -22.76 -15.58
CA MET A 1 -10.18 -21.53 -15.96
C MET A 1 -9.58 -20.87 -14.73
N THR A 2 -8.32 -20.54 -14.84
CA THR A 2 -7.65 -19.82 -13.75
C THR A 2 -7.96 -18.34 -13.85
N ALA A 3 -8.22 -17.72 -12.71
CA ALA A 3 -8.38 -16.27 -12.67
C ALA A 3 -7.05 -15.61 -13.02
N GLN A 4 -7.11 -14.51 -13.74
CA GLN A 4 -5.92 -13.73 -14.01
C GLN A 4 -5.45 -13.05 -12.72
N VAL A 5 -4.15 -13.04 -12.52
CA VAL A 5 -3.52 -12.45 -11.35
C VAL A 5 -2.64 -11.29 -11.77
N ILE A 6 -2.88 -10.14 -11.16
CA ILE A 6 -2.06 -8.95 -11.36
C ILE A 6 -1.04 -8.93 -10.23
N GLU A 7 0.25 -8.92 -10.56
CA GLU A 7 1.30 -8.90 -9.55
C GLU A 7 1.77 -7.48 -9.31
N VAL A 8 1.79 -7.08 -8.03
CA VAL A 8 2.17 -5.72 -7.64
C VAL A 8 3.10 -5.77 -6.43
N VAL A 9 3.76 -4.65 -6.19
CA VAL A 9 4.45 -4.39 -4.93
C VAL A 9 3.66 -3.32 -4.19
N ALA A 10 3.57 -3.45 -2.88
CA ALA A 10 2.75 -2.57 -2.06
C ALA A 10 3.55 -2.06 -0.87
N ALA A 11 3.32 -0.80 -0.51
CA ALA A 11 4.02 -0.17 0.60
C ALA A 11 3.09 0.07 1.77
N LEU A 12 3.52 -0.34 2.95
CA LEU A 12 2.90 0.04 4.21
C LEU A 12 3.73 1.20 4.77
N VAL A 13 3.16 2.40 4.74
CA VAL A 13 3.82 3.62 5.20
C VAL A 13 3.07 4.15 6.41
N ARG A 14 3.79 4.36 7.52
CA ARG A 14 3.18 4.90 8.74
C ARG A 14 3.74 6.28 9.02
N ASP A 15 2.90 7.13 9.65
CA ASP A 15 3.39 8.38 10.21
C ASP A 15 3.82 8.16 11.67
N ASP A 16 4.24 9.24 12.33
CA ASP A 16 4.73 9.17 13.72
C ASP A 16 3.64 8.75 14.70
N ALA A 17 2.38 8.91 14.35
CA ALA A 17 1.27 8.48 15.18
C ALA A 17 0.84 7.03 14.90
N GLY A 18 1.52 6.34 13.98
CA GLY A 18 1.17 4.98 13.62
C GLY A 18 0.03 4.87 12.62
N ARG A 19 -0.41 5.98 12.04
CA ARG A 19 -1.44 5.95 11.02
C ARG A 19 -0.85 5.50 9.69
N VAL A 20 -1.65 4.80 8.91
CA VAL A 20 -1.25 4.19 7.64
C VAL A 20 -1.71 5.07 6.48
N LEU A 21 -0.82 5.26 5.52
CA LEU A 21 -1.10 6.04 4.33
C LEU A 21 -1.90 5.22 3.33
N LEU A 22 -3.06 5.72 2.95
CA LEU A 22 -3.89 5.14 1.89
C LEU A 22 -4.12 6.19 0.81
N VAL A 23 -4.29 5.71 -0.41
CA VAL A 23 -4.50 6.56 -1.59
C VAL A 23 -5.73 6.07 -2.36
N ARG A 24 -6.33 6.98 -3.13
CA ARG A 24 -7.45 6.66 -4.02
C ARG A 24 -7.11 7.20 -5.40
N LYS A 25 -7.26 6.34 -6.39
CA LYS A 25 -7.02 6.72 -7.78
C LYS A 25 -8.20 7.51 -8.33
N ARG A 26 -7.90 8.42 -9.25
CA ARG A 26 -8.92 9.22 -9.92
C ARG A 26 -9.96 8.32 -10.58
N GLY A 27 -11.23 8.65 -10.37
CA GLY A 27 -12.33 7.90 -10.95
C GLY A 27 -12.66 6.61 -10.24
N THR A 28 -12.04 6.31 -9.11
CA THR A 28 -12.33 5.11 -8.32
C THR A 28 -12.85 5.50 -6.94
N VAL A 29 -13.41 4.53 -6.23
CA VAL A 29 -14.00 4.74 -4.91
C VAL A 29 -13.12 4.18 -3.80
N ALA A 30 -12.45 3.07 -4.05
CA ALA A 30 -11.72 2.35 -2.99
C ALA A 30 -10.36 2.98 -2.69
N PHE A 31 -10.09 3.13 -1.40
CA PHE A 31 -8.77 3.50 -0.92
C PHE A 31 -7.90 2.25 -0.80
N MET A 32 -6.62 2.39 -1.08
CA MET A 32 -5.67 1.30 -1.05
C MET A 32 -4.30 1.82 -0.65
N GLN A 33 -3.41 0.91 -0.29
CA GLN A 33 -2.02 1.26 -0.03
C GLN A 33 -1.32 1.68 -1.33
N PRO A 34 -0.30 2.55 -1.25
CA PRO A 34 0.45 2.92 -2.45
C PRO A 34 1.29 1.77 -2.98
N GLY A 35 1.60 1.82 -4.27
CA GLY A 35 2.39 0.80 -4.95
C GLY A 35 1.92 0.60 -6.37
N GLY A 36 2.41 -0.44 -7.02
CA GLY A 36 2.03 -0.73 -8.39
C GLY A 36 2.79 -1.90 -8.97
N LYS A 37 2.71 -2.05 -10.28
CA LYS A 37 3.33 -3.15 -10.99
C LYS A 37 4.82 -2.93 -11.16
N ARG A 38 5.59 -4.03 -11.05
CA ARG A 38 7.00 -3.99 -11.42
C ARG A 38 7.14 -3.88 -12.93
N GLU A 39 8.15 -3.15 -13.37
CA GLU A 39 8.54 -3.16 -14.77
C GLU A 39 9.50 -4.31 -15.01
N ALA A 40 9.75 -4.65 -16.29
CA ALA A 40 10.65 -5.73 -16.65
C ALA A 40 12.01 -5.49 -16.01
N ASP A 41 12.58 -6.54 -15.42
CA ASP A 41 13.89 -6.49 -14.76
C ASP A 41 13.99 -5.59 -13.54
N GLU A 42 12.86 -5.13 -13.02
CA GLU A 42 12.81 -4.27 -11.84
C GLU A 42 12.60 -5.10 -10.58
N GLY A 43 13.41 -4.85 -9.55
CA GLY A 43 13.22 -5.48 -8.25
C GLY A 43 12.11 -4.80 -7.46
N ASP A 44 11.69 -5.43 -6.37
CA ASP A 44 10.57 -4.94 -5.57
C ASP A 44 10.82 -3.55 -5.03
N ILE A 45 11.99 -3.30 -4.44
CA ILE A 45 12.26 -2.02 -3.79
C ILE A 45 12.41 -0.92 -4.84
N ALA A 46 13.05 -1.22 -5.98
CA ALA A 46 13.15 -0.25 -7.06
C ALA A 46 11.76 0.13 -7.58
N ALA A 47 10.86 -0.85 -7.69
CA ALA A 47 9.49 -0.58 -8.13
C ALA A 47 8.75 0.30 -7.13
N LEU A 48 8.91 0.05 -5.83
CA LEU A 48 8.30 0.90 -4.80
C LEU A 48 8.86 2.32 -4.85
N MET A 49 10.17 2.47 -5.02
CA MET A 49 10.78 3.80 -5.14
C MET A 49 10.18 4.56 -6.31
N ARG A 50 10.06 3.91 -7.46
CA ARG A 50 9.51 4.55 -8.65
C ARG A 50 8.02 4.88 -8.48
N GLU A 51 7.24 3.91 -7.99
CA GLU A 51 5.79 4.10 -7.87
C GLU A 51 5.45 5.20 -6.86
N LEU A 52 6.12 5.24 -5.72
CA LEU A 52 5.83 6.27 -4.72
C LEU A 52 6.30 7.65 -5.17
N ASP A 53 7.39 7.72 -5.92
CA ASP A 53 7.80 8.98 -6.52
C ASP A 53 6.75 9.48 -7.52
N GLU A 54 6.26 8.63 -8.39
CA GLU A 54 5.23 9.00 -9.37
C GLU A 54 3.93 9.41 -8.71
N GLU A 55 3.47 8.63 -7.73
CA GLU A 55 2.15 8.81 -7.13
C GLU A 55 2.12 9.91 -6.08
N LEU A 56 3.19 10.08 -5.33
CA LEU A 56 3.20 10.91 -4.13
C LEU A 56 4.36 11.89 -4.06
N GLY A 57 5.30 11.82 -4.98
CA GLY A 57 6.45 12.73 -5.01
C GLY A 57 7.42 12.53 -3.85
N CYS A 58 7.28 11.48 -3.08
CA CYS A 58 8.17 11.21 -1.96
C CYS A 58 9.22 10.17 -2.34
N ARG A 59 10.23 10.05 -1.50
CA ARG A 59 11.33 9.11 -1.72
C ARG A 59 11.30 7.99 -0.69
N VAL A 60 11.16 6.75 -1.17
CA VAL A 60 11.28 5.58 -0.31
C VAL A 60 12.73 5.45 0.15
N LEU A 61 12.95 5.22 1.44
CA LEU A 61 14.26 4.97 2.00
C LEU A 61 14.50 3.46 1.96
N PRO A 62 15.28 2.96 0.97
CA PRO A 62 15.34 1.51 0.72
C PRO A 62 15.93 0.71 1.88
N GLU A 63 16.80 1.34 2.67
CA GLU A 63 17.41 0.65 3.82
C GLU A 63 16.39 0.36 4.92
N THR A 64 15.21 0.99 4.90
CA THR A 64 14.16 0.75 5.89
C THR A 64 13.19 -0.34 5.49
N ALA A 65 13.28 -0.85 4.27
CA ALA A 65 12.30 -1.79 3.75
C ALA A 65 12.31 -3.09 4.52
N GLN A 66 11.12 -3.51 4.96
CA GLN A 66 10.92 -4.74 5.70
C GLN A 66 9.86 -5.57 5.00
N HIS A 67 10.22 -6.75 4.55
CA HIS A 67 9.29 -7.66 3.87
C HIS A 67 8.27 -8.18 4.87
N LEU A 68 6.99 -7.97 4.58
CA LEU A 68 5.90 -8.40 5.46
C LEU A 68 5.18 -9.64 4.95
N GLY A 69 5.27 -9.95 3.69
CA GLY A 69 4.63 -11.13 3.12
C GLY A 69 4.07 -10.90 1.74
N GLU A 70 3.44 -11.94 1.22
CA GLU A 70 2.80 -11.93 -0.09
C GLU A 70 1.34 -12.35 0.11
N PHE A 71 0.41 -11.58 -0.44
CA PHE A 71 -1.01 -11.78 -0.21
C PHE A 71 -1.78 -11.67 -1.52
N GLU A 72 -2.92 -12.35 -1.58
CA GLU A 72 -3.76 -12.36 -2.76
C GLU A 72 -5.19 -12.03 -2.37
N ALA A 73 -5.84 -11.19 -3.18
CA ALA A 73 -7.20 -10.74 -2.92
C ALA A 73 -7.85 -10.32 -4.24
N PRO A 74 -9.19 -10.21 -4.28
CA PRO A 74 -9.84 -9.64 -5.47
C PRO A 74 -9.37 -8.22 -5.73
N ALA A 75 -9.15 -7.89 -7.01
CA ALA A 75 -8.75 -6.54 -7.39
C ALA A 75 -9.93 -5.59 -7.22
N ALA A 76 -9.65 -4.41 -6.64
CA ALA A 76 -10.70 -3.47 -6.29
C ALA A 76 -11.39 -2.84 -7.51
N ASN A 77 -10.60 -2.54 -8.54
CA ASN A 77 -11.08 -1.76 -9.67
C ASN A 77 -11.16 -2.56 -10.96
N GLU A 78 -10.93 -3.86 -10.90
CA GLU A 78 -10.86 -4.72 -12.07
C GLU A 78 -11.65 -6.00 -11.80
N PRO A 79 -12.97 -5.99 -12.04
CA PRO A 79 -13.82 -7.14 -11.73
C PRO A 79 -13.32 -8.42 -12.39
N GLY A 80 -13.38 -9.50 -11.63
CA GLY A 80 -12.96 -10.81 -12.12
C GLY A 80 -11.47 -11.09 -12.05
N LEU A 81 -10.66 -10.10 -11.61
CA LEU A 81 -9.22 -10.29 -11.49
C LEU A 81 -8.82 -10.42 -10.03
N GLN A 82 -7.69 -11.09 -9.80
CA GLN A 82 -7.05 -11.17 -8.48
C GLN A 82 -5.81 -10.32 -8.51
N VAL A 83 -5.44 -9.77 -7.36
CA VAL A 83 -4.17 -9.08 -7.19
C VAL A 83 -3.34 -9.87 -6.20
N ARG A 84 -2.07 -10.06 -6.53
CA ARG A 84 -1.07 -10.65 -5.62
C ARG A 84 -0.04 -9.59 -5.32
N ALA A 85 0.10 -9.24 -4.05
CA ALA A 85 0.97 -8.16 -3.64
C ALA A 85 2.06 -8.66 -2.71
N VAL A 86 3.29 -8.27 -2.99
CA VAL A 86 4.39 -8.37 -2.04
C VAL A 86 4.39 -7.08 -1.24
N VAL A 87 4.21 -7.18 0.07
CA VAL A 87 4.03 -6.02 0.94
C VAL A 87 5.31 -5.75 1.73
N TYR A 88 5.76 -4.50 1.70
CA TYR A 88 6.90 -4.03 2.47
C TYR A 88 6.49 -2.86 3.35
N ALA A 89 6.93 -2.88 4.60
CA ALA A 89 6.89 -1.66 5.42
C ALA A 89 8.11 -0.82 5.02
N VAL A 90 7.90 0.46 4.76
CA VAL A 90 8.98 1.36 4.36
C VAL A 90 8.79 2.72 5.01
N GLU A 91 9.89 3.44 5.20
CA GLU A 91 9.86 4.85 5.54
C GLU A 91 10.11 5.68 4.30
N VAL A 92 9.55 6.88 4.28
CA VAL A 92 9.69 7.78 3.15
C VAL A 92 10.21 9.13 3.63
N ALA A 93 10.86 9.85 2.72
CA ALA A 93 11.36 11.19 2.97
C ALA A 93 10.74 12.16 1.97
N GLY A 94 10.62 13.41 2.36
CA GLY A 94 10.05 14.44 1.51
C GLY A 94 8.56 14.60 1.71
N ALA A 95 8.02 15.64 1.08
CA ALA A 95 6.58 15.92 1.16
C ALA A 95 5.81 14.85 0.40
N ILE A 96 4.66 14.48 0.94
CA ILE A 96 3.76 13.50 0.32
C ILE A 96 2.61 14.28 -0.29
N VAL A 97 2.54 14.30 -1.62
CA VAL A 97 1.55 15.09 -2.36
C VAL A 97 0.93 14.21 -3.44
N PRO A 98 -0.39 14.09 -3.50
CA PRO A 98 -1.02 13.31 -4.56
C PRO A 98 -0.62 13.83 -5.93
N SER A 99 -0.20 12.93 -6.79
CA SER A 99 0.29 13.24 -8.14
C SER A 99 -0.15 12.14 -9.09
N ALA A 100 0.06 12.35 -10.40
CA ALA A 100 -0.32 11.40 -11.44
C ALA A 100 -1.80 11.05 -11.31
N GLU A 101 -2.12 9.78 -11.20
CA GLU A 101 -3.52 9.34 -11.13
C GLU A 101 -4.09 9.31 -9.71
N ILE A 102 -3.32 9.74 -8.70
CA ILE A 102 -3.80 9.75 -7.32
C ILE A 102 -4.58 11.02 -7.07
N ASP A 103 -5.83 10.87 -6.69
CA ASP A 103 -6.76 11.98 -6.48
C ASP A 103 -6.82 12.42 -5.01
N GLU A 104 -6.64 11.47 -4.10
CA GLU A 104 -6.80 11.74 -2.67
C GLU A 104 -5.90 10.83 -1.86
N LEU A 105 -5.41 11.32 -0.72
CA LEU A 105 -4.74 10.48 0.26
C LEU A 105 -5.40 10.64 1.62
N ARG A 106 -5.28 9.61 2.46
CA ARG A 106 -5.77 9.60 3.83
C ARG A 106 -4.79 8.89 4.73
N TRP A 107 -4.64 9.42 5.94
CA TRP A 107 -3.92 8.73 7.03
C TRP A 107 -4.95 8.07 7.91
N VAL A 108 -4.84 6.77 8.11
CA VAL A 108 -5.87 5.94 8.74
C VAL A 108 -5.29 5.21 9.93
N ASP A 109 -6.01 5.23 11.06
CA ASP A 109 -5.64 4.47 12.24
C ASP A 109 -5.94 2.99 11.99
N PRO A 110 -4.92 2.10 11.96
CA PRO A 110 -5.18 0.69 11.68
C PRO A 110 -5.92 -0.04 12.78
N GLN A 111 -5.98 0.55 13.98
CA GLN A 111 -6.73 -0.04 15.11
C GLN A 111 -8.21 0.30 15.04
N MET A 112 -8.59 1.25 14.21
CA MET A 112 -9.97 1.72 14.11
C MET A 112 -10.30 1.86 12.62
N LEU A 113 -10.96 0.85 12.04
CA LEU A 113 -11.26 0.85 10.62
C LEU A 113 -12.09 2.08 10.25
N PRO A 114 -11.68 2.79 9.19
CA PRO A 114 -12.39 4.00 8.78
C PRO A 114 -13.69 3.67 8.07
N ASP A 115 -14.59 4.64 8.04
CA ASP A 115 -15.82 4.55 7.24
C ASP A 115 -15.51 4.97 5.81
N LEU A 116 -14.73 4.13 5.13
CA LEU A 116 -14.29 4.34 3.76
C LEU A 116 -14.42 3.04 2.99
N ASP A 117 -14.59 3.16 1.67
CA ASP A 117 -14.45 2.00 0.81
C ASP A 117 -12.98 1.62 0.73
N LEU A 118 -12.66 0.39 1.08
CA LEU A 118 -11.30 -0.12 1.08
C LEU A 118 -11.16 -1.25 0.06
N ALA A 119 -10.03 -1.26 -0.65
CA ALA A 119 -9.69 -2.40 -1.49
C ALA A 119 -9.62 -3.66 -0.62
N PRO A 120 -10.03 -4.82 -1.12
CA PRO A 120 -10.01 -6.05 -0.33
C PRO A 120 -8.62 -6.36 0.25
N LEU A 121 -7.56 -6.19 -0.53
CA LEU A 121 -6.21 -6.42 -0.02
C LEU A 121 -5.88 -5.50 1.15
N THR A 122 -6.27 -4.23 1.05
CA THR A 122 -6.03 -3.24 2.11
C THR A 122 -6.78 -3.59 3.37
N ARG A 123 -8.08 -3.88 3.23
CA ARG A 123 -8.96 -4.19 4.36
C ARG A 123 -8.55 -5.47 5.07
N ASP A 124 -8.26 -6.52 4.30
CA ASP A 124 -8.12 -7.86 4.85
C ASP A 124 -6.69 -8.22 5.24
N TYR A 125 -5.68 -7.53 4.67
CA TYR A 125 -4.28 -7.88 4.91
C TYR A 125 -3.42 -6.70 5.37
N VAL A 126 -3.43 -5.59 4.65
CA VAL A 126 -2.49 -4.50 4.93
C VAL A 126 -2.80 -3.83 6.26
N LEU A 127 -4.06 -3.44 6.47
CA LEU A 127 -4.44 -2.79 7.73
C LEU A 127 -4.32 -3.74 8.93
N PRO A 128 -4.71 -5.02 8.82
CA PRO A 128 -4.46 -5.95 9.91
C PRO A 128 -2.97 -6.16 10.23
N LEU A 129 -2.09 -6.17 9.23
CA LEU A 129 -0.66 -6.23 9.48
C LEU A 129 -0.18 -5.03 10.28
N ALA A 130 -0.63 -3.84 9.90
CA ALA A 130 -0.26 -2.61 10.60
C ALA A 130 -0.78 -2.59 12.03
N ALA A 131 -2.00 -3.07 12.24
CA ALA A 131 -2.59 -3.15 13.57
C ALA A 131 -1.82 -4.11 14.48
N ALA A 132 -1.41 -5.25 13.95
CA ALA A 132 -0.66 -6.23 14.72
C ALA A 132 0.70 -5.70 15.14
N GLU A 133 1.40 -5.03 14.23
CA GLU A 133 2.72 -4.46 14.56
C GLU A 133 2.61 -3.35 15.60
N GLY A 134 1.61 -2.49 15.46
CA GLY A 134 1.38 -1.42 16.44
C GLY A 134 1.09 -1.96 17.83
N THR A 135 0.42 -3.08 17.93
CA THR A 135 0.08 -3.70 19.20
C THR A 135 1.33 -4.25 19.89
N ASP A 136 2.25 -4.81 19.12
CA ASP A 136 3.46 -5.41 19.68
C ASP A 136 4.34 -4.38 20.36
N ASP A 137 4.37 -3.16 19.87
CA ASP A 137 5.22 -2.12 20.42
C ASP A 137 4.78 -1.68 21.82
N GLY A 138 3.57 -1.92 22.20
CA GLY A 138 3.04 -1.48 23.47
C GLY A 138 3.23 -2.44 24.62
N THR A 139 3.88 -3.56 24.39
CA THR A 139 3.85 -4.65 25.36
C THR A 139 5.04 -4.67 26.32
N PHE A 140 5.89 -3.73 26.26
CA PHE A 140 7.10 -3.78 27.10
C PHE A 140 7.33 -2.56 27.91
#